data_b5e480efb2794bb2ebc395932258c1b8
#
_entry.id   b5e480efb2794bb2ebc395932258c1b8
#
_cell.length_a   1.000
_cell.length_b   1.000
_cell.length_c   1.000
_cell.angle_alpha   90.00
_cell.angle_beta   90.00
_cell.angle_gamma   90.00
#
_symmetry.space_group_name_H-M   'P 1'
#
loop_
_entity.id
_entity.type
_entity.pdbx_description
1 polymer ?
#
loop_
_entity_poly.entity_id
_entity_poly.type
_entity_poly.pdbx_seq_one_letter_code
_entity_poly.pdbx_strand_id
1 'polypeptide(L)'
;PYNSYFDNIGKIKNSGMELTVNATIIATKDWNWQTNFNFSTAKNTVKSLYGGTDIVDNYTIIREGESYRSLYGYDYYGVNAANGNPIWSKADGSLVQFDTFGSYDYAEYDPSNPSDVSKASSLDASDRKVLGSSMPTWYGGWNNTVSYKNFDLNVFFRFSGGNKIMNASRQSALFNMDFSNNGTEILGRWISPEQPG
;
A
#
# COMPACT_ATOMS: atom_id res chain seq x y z
N PRO A 1 -7.94 40.01 -11.64
CA PRO A 1 -6.88 39.04 -11.95
C PRO A 1 -7.33 37.66 -11.53
N TYR A 2 -7.24 36.66 -12.43
CA TYR A 2 -7.55 35.28 -12.11
C TYR A 2 -6.38 34.70 -11.34
N ASN A 3 -6.63 34.16 -10.12
CA ASN A 3 -5.60 33.55 -9.27
C ASN A 3 -5.35 32.06 -9.61
N SER A 4 -6.17 31.45 -10.48
CA SER A 4 -6.02 30.07 -10.91
C SER A 4 -6.69 29.85 -12.27
N TYR A 5 -6.19 28.89 -13.03
CA TYR A 5 -6.77 28.41 -14.28
C TYR A 5 -6.57 26.90 -14.40
N PHE A 6 -7.41 26.25 -15.20
CA PHE A 6 -7.26 24.82 -15.49
C PHE A 6 -6.37 24.63 -16.71
N ASP A 7 -5.38 23.73 -16.58
CA ASP A 7 -4.49 23.37 -17.66
C ASP A 7 -4.22 21.86 -17.66
N ASN A 8 -3.78 21.33 -18.81
CA ASN A 8 -3.39 19.94 -18.96
C ASN A 8 -1.95 19.76 -18.46
N ILE A 9 -1.79 19.32 -17.23
CA ILE A 9 -0.48 19.18 -16.56
C ILE A 9 0.21 17.85 -16.85
N GLY A 10 -0.40 16.92 -17.60
CA GLY A 10 0.23 15.64 -17.90
C GLY A 10 -0.59 14.69 -18.76
N LYS A 11 0.03 13.56 -19.11
CA LYS A 11 -0.59 12.45 -19.83
C LYS A 11 -0.52 11.17 -19.02
N ILE A 12 -1.63 10.42 -19.00
CA ILE A 12 -1.73 9.11 -18.35
C ILE A 12 -2.11 8.07 -19.40
N LYS A 13 -1.45 6.91 -19.35
CA LYS A 13 -1.80 5.73 -20.16
C LYS A 13 -2.39 4.65 -19.25
N ASN A 14 -3.56 4.15 -19.64
CA ASN A 14 -4.14 2.94 -19.07
C ASN A 14 -4.06 1.82 -20.12
N SER A 15 -3.68 0.62 -19.67
CA SER A 15 -3.65 -0.59 -20.49
C SER A 15 -3.98 -1.80 -19.62
N GLY A 16 -4.58 -2.83 -20.23
CA GLY A 16 -4.97 -4.02 -19.52
C GLY A 16 -5.53 -5.06 -20.46
N MET A 17 -5.94 -6.19 -19.88
CA MET A 17 -6.66 -7.27 -20.56
C MET A 17 -7.93 -7.56 -19.79
N GLU A 18 -8.96 -7.96 -20.50
CA GLU A 18 -10.24 -8.36 -19.94
C GLU A 18 -10.60 -9.75 -20.46
N LEU A 19 -11.05 -10.61 -19.57
CA LEU A 19 -11.57 -11.95 -19.84
C LEU A 19 -12.96 -12.05 -19.25
N THR A 20 -13.91 -12.51 -20.05
CA THR A 20 -15.27 -12.88 -19.59
C THR A 20 -15.60 -14.28 -20.03
N VAL A 21 -16.05 -15.09 -19.11
CA VAL A 21 -16.51 -16.46 -19.35
C VAL A 21 -17.93 -16.60 -18.83
N ASN A 22 -18.84 -16.98 -19.71
CA ASN A 22 -20.22 -17.32 -19.38
C ASN A 22 -20.44 -18.80 -19.72
N ALA A 23 -20.93 -19.56 -18.78
CA ALA A 23 -21.19 -20.98 -18.99
C ALA A 23 -22.47 -21.43 -18.27
N THR A 24 -23.20 -22.31 -18.94
CA THR A 24 -24.23 -23.15 -18.33
C THR A 24 -23.62 -24.49 -17.99
N ILE A 25 -23.40 -24.76 -16.70
CA ILE A 25 -22.72 -25.96 -16.22
C ILE A 25 -23.68 -27.13 -16.17
N ILE A 26 -24.91 -26.87 -15.72
CA ILE A 26 -26.00 -27.84 -15.65
C ILE A 26 -27.26 -27.22 -16.23
N ALA A 27 -27.95 -27.98 -17.12
CA ALA A 27 -29.25 -27.60 -17.63
C ALA A 27 -30.11 -28.88 -17.75
N THR A 28 -30.87 -29.15 -16.71
CA THR A 28 -31.82 -30.29 -16.67
C THR A 28 -33.22 -29.77 -16.31
N LYS A 29 -34.21 -30.65 -16.24
CA LYS A 29 -35.58 -30.30 -15.87
C LYS A 29 -35.68 -29.71 -14.46
N ASP A 30 -34.89 -30.25 -13.51
CA ASP A 30 -34.97 -29.88 -12.09
C ASP A 30 -33.76 -29.03 -11.64
N TRP A 31 -32.66 -29.06 -12.39
CA TRP A 31 -31.43 -28.32 -12.05
C TRP A 31 -31.00 -27.42 -13.20
N ASN A 32 -30.68 -26.17 -12.85
CA ASN A 32 -29.98 -25.23 -13.72
C ASN A 32 -28.85 -24.58 -12.94
N TRP A 33 -27.63 -24.63 -13.49
CA TRP A 33 -26.49 -23.92 -12.93
C TRP A 33 -25.80 -23.12 -14.02
N GLN A 34 -25.82 -21.79 -13.82
CA GLN A 34 -25.12 -20.84 -14.68
C GLN A 34 -24.03 -20.15 -13.89
N THR A 35 -22.89 -19.95 -14.54
CA THR A 35 -21.76 -19.22 -13.98
C THR A 35 -21.30 -18.14 -14.93
N ASN A 36 -20.97 -16.98 -14.36
CA ASN A 36 -20.35 -15.85 -15.06
C ASN A 36 -19.10 -15.47 -14.30
N PHE A 37 -17.96 -15.52 -14.96
CA PHE A 37 -16.67 -15.11 -14.43
C PHE A 37 -16.11 -13.98 -15.30
N ASN A 38 -15.65 -12.89 -14.67
CA ASN A 38 -14.88 -11.84 -15.34
C ASN A 38 -13.60 -11.57 -14.56
N PHE A 39 -12.54 -11.28 -15.29
CA PHE A 39 -11.23 -10.93 -14.76
C PHE A 39 -10.60 -9.86 -15.62
N SER A 40 -10.12 -8.81 -15.00
CA SER A 40 -9.46 -7.69 -15.68
C SER A 40 -8.12 -7.39 -15.02
N THR A 41 -7.13 -7.09 -15.83
CA THR A 41 -5.88 -6.46 -15.39
C THR A 41 -5.88 -4.99 -15.78
N ALA A 42 -5.26 -4.15 -14.98
CA ALA A 42 -5.14 -2.72 -15.25
C ALA A 42 -3.75 -2.21 -14.88
N LYS A 43 -3.07 -1.59 -15.83
CA LYS A 43 -1.82 -0.87 -15.60
C LYS A 43 -2.03 0.60 -15.93
N ASN A 44 -1.98 1.43 -14.92
CA ASN A 44 -1.99 2.89 -15.04
C ASN A 44 -0.53 3.39 -15.05
N THR A 45 -0.19 4.34 -15.91
CA THR A 45 1.17 4.90 -15.96
C THR A 45 1.10 6.36 -16.36
N VAL A 46 1.68 7.23 -15.57
CA VAL A 46 1.95 8.63 -15.92
C VAL A 46 3.02 8.67 -17.02
N LYS A 47 2.71 9.25 -18.16
CA LYS A 47 3.61 9.28 -19.34
C LYS A 47 4.41 10.56 -19.43
N SER A 48 3.82 11.67 -19.04
CA SER A 48 4.51 12.96 -19.00
C SER A 48 3.84 13.88 -17.99
N LEU A 49 4.62 14.76 -17.42
CA LEU A 49 4.17 15.88 -16.58
C LEU A 49 4.65 17.19 -17.16
N TYR A 50 3.92 18.26 -16.91
CA TYR A 50 4.35 19.61 -17.30
C TYR A 50 5.68 19.95 -16.61
N GLY A 51 6.69 20.30 -17.42
CA GLY A 51 8.04 20.58 -16.91
C GLY A 51 8.80 19.38 -16.37
N GLY A 52 8.28 18.15 -16.47
CA GLY A 52 8.92 16.93 -15.95
C GLY A 52 9.04 16.88 -14.41
N THR A 53 8.31 17.75 -13.70
CA THR A 53 8.41 17.87 -12.25
C THR A 53 7.39 17.00 -11.54
N ASP A 54 7.84 16.24 -10.55
CA ASP A 54 6.98 15.44 -9.68
C ASP A 54 5.96 16.31 -8.92
N ILE A 55 4.74 15.82 -8.78
CA ILE A 55 3.72 16.44 -7.93
C ILE A 55 3.57 15.60 -6.67
N VAL A 56 3.99 16.16 -5.54
CA VAL A 56 3.94 15.49 -4.23
C VAL A 56 2.81 16.07 -3.40
N ASP A 57 1.95 15.20 -2.86
CA ASP A 57 0.83 15.55 -2.01
C ASP A 57 0.78 14.59 -0.81
N ASN A 58 1.09 15.08 0.40
CA ASN A 58 1.14 14.32 1.65
C ASN A 58 1.82 12.95 1.50
N TYR A 59 1.03 11.90 1.28
CA TYR A 59 1.47 10.50 1.19
C TYR A 59 1.44 9.95 -0.24
N THR A 60 1.23 10.79 -1.25
CA THR A 60 1.16 10.36 -2.65
C THR A 60 2.08 11.19 -3.53
N ILE A 61 2.47 10.58 -4.65
CA ILE A 61 3.26 11.23 -5.70
C ILE A 61 2.65 10.95 -7.07
N ILE A 62 2.72 11.95 -7.94
CA ILE A 62 2.49 11.78 -9.37
C ILE A 62 3.86 11.98 -10.02
N ARG A 63 4.42 10.90 -10.55
CA ARG A 63 5.77 10.83 -11.15
C ARG A 63 5.69 10.12 -12.50
N GLU A 64 6.48 10.56 -13.46
CA GLU A 64 6.59 9.87 -14.75
C GLU A 64 7.11 8.44 -14.56
N GLY A 65 6.48 7.50 -15.27
CA GLY A 65 6.77 6.08 -15.15
C GLY A 65 5.96 5.34 -14.09
N GLU A 66 5.47 6.04 -13.08
CA GLU A 66 4.70 5.47 -11.96
C GLU A 66 3.19 5.46 -12.22
N SER A 67 2.44 4.76 -11.38
CA SER A 67 0.98 4.83 -11.35
C SER A 67 0.52 6.19 -10.80
N TYR A 68 -0.58 6.70 -11.31
CA TYR A 68 -1.17 7.96 -10.83
C TYR A 68 -1.45 7.90 -9.32
N ARG A 69 -0.94 8.90 -8.58
CA ARG A 69 -1.05 8.99 -7.12
C ARG A 69 -0.55 7.74 -6.41
N SER A 70 0.64 7.26 -6.78
CA SER A 70 1.34 6.20 -6.04
C SER A 70 1.63 6.64 -4.62
N LEU A 71 1.57 5.70 -3.66
CA LEU A 71 1.94 5.96 -2.28
C LEU A 71 3.43 6.30 -2.20
N TYR A 72 3.75 7.36 -1.47
CA TYR A 72 5.09 7.92 -1.39
C TYR A 72 5.45 8.29 0.05
N GLY A 73 6.52 7.71 0.55
CA GLY A 73 6.93 7.91 1.94
C GLY A 73 8.25 7.24 2.25
N TYR A 74 8.59 7.23 3.52
CA TYR A 74 9.77 6.52 4.02
C TYR A 74 9.48 5.02 4.08
N ASP A 75 10.47 4.23 3.70
CA ASP A 75 10.38 2.77 3.68
C ASP A 75 10.77 2.22 5.06
N TYR A 76 9.75 1.94 5.88
CA TYR A 76 9.93 1.41 7.22
C TYR A 76 10.42 -0.03 7.18
N TYR A 77 11.59 -0.27 7.74
CA TYR A 77 12.25 -1.59 7.75
C TYR A 77 11.80 -2.44 8.95
N GLY A 78 11.59 -1.83 10.11
CA GLY A 78 11.19 -2.53 11.33
C GLY A 78 11.67 -1.85 12.59
N VAL A 79 11.67 -2.61 13.68
CA VAL A 79 12.19 -2.19 14.98
C VAL A 79 13.50 -2.93 15.27
N ASN A 80 14.48 -2.20 15.75
CA ASN A 80 15.74 -2.76 16.25
C ASN A 80 15.49 -3.56 17.52
N ALA A 81 15.65 -4.89 17.45
CA ALA A 81 15.41 -5.78 18.59
C ALA A 81 16.31 -5.47 19.79
N ALA A 82 17.51 -4.93 19.58
CA ALA A 82 18.48 -4.67 20.64
C ALA A 82 18.15 -3.44 21.51
N ASN A 83 17.49 -2.41 20.92
CA ASN A 83 17.27 -1.14 21.61
C ASN A 83 15.89 -0.50 21.40
N GLY A 84 15.02 -1.11 20.59
CA GLY A 84 13.67 -0.60 20.32
C GLY A 84 13.58 0.55 19.32
N ASN A 85 14.69 0.95 18.73
CA ASN A 85 14.72 2.05 17.77
C ASN A 85 14.02 1.67 16.47
N PRO A 86 13.19 2.54 15.88
CA PRO A 86 12.62 2.31 14.55
C PRO A 86 13.72 2.45 13.47
N ILE A 87 13.64 1.59 12.45
CA ILE A 87 14.61 1.50 11.35
C ILE A 87 13.93 1.82 10.04
N TRP A 88 14.59 2.57 9.18
CA TRP A 88 14.15 2.86 7.81
C TRP A 88 15.23 2.52 6.80
N SER A 89 14.79 2.19 5.58
CA SER A 89 15.67 2.01 4.43
C SER A 89 15.74 3.31 3.64
N LYS A 90 16.93 3.85 3.47
CA LYS A 90 17.22 5.04 2.68
C LYS A 90 17.11 4.78 1.17
N ALA A 91 17.12 5.84 0.36
CA ALA A 91 17.04 5.75 -1.10
C ALA A 91 18.20 4.93 -1.70
N ASP A 92 19.38 5.00 -1.12
CA ASP A 92 20.59 4.25 -1.53
C ASP A 92 20.62 2.80 -1.03
N GLY A 93 19.60 2.39 -0.24
CA GLY A 93 19.48 1.04 0.33
C GLY A 93 20.19 0.86 1.67
N SER A 94 20.92 1.86 2.17
CA SER A 94 21.46 1.83 3.54
C SER A 94 20.34 1.90 4.57
N LEU A 95 20.63 1.44 5.79
CA LEU A 95 19.67 1.45 6.89
C LEU A 95 20.02 2.53 7.90
N VAL A 96 19.00 3.17 8.45
CA VAL A 96 19.11 4.20 9.47
C VAL A 96 18.12 3.92 10.58
N GLN A 97 18.54 4.11 11.82
CA GLN A 97 17.69 4.04 13.02
C GLN A 97 17.56 5.40 13.69
N PHE A 98 16.42 5.66 14.33
CA PHE A 98 16.23 6.84 15.14
C PHE A 98 16.47 6.51 16.62
N ASP A 99 17.44 7.13 17.24
CA ASP A 99 17.77 6.89 18.65
C ASP A 99 16.72 7.53 19.58
N THR A 100 15.63 6.79 19.79
CA THR A 100 14.43 7.26 20.50
C THR A 100 14.68 7.51 21.99
N PHE A 101 15.60 6.77 22.59
CA PHE A 101 15.81 6.78 24.05
C PHE A 101 17.13 7.47 24.45
N GLY A 102 17.94 7.91 23.48
CA GLY A 102 19.23 8.54 23.73
C GLY A 102 19.33 9.95 23.14
N SER A 103 19.98 10.07 21.99
CA SER A 103 20.30 11.38 21.39
C SER A 103 19.12 12.08 20.72
N TYR A 104 18.02 11.41 20.46
CA TYR A 104 16.89 11.87 19.63
C TYR A 104 17.32 12.28 18.22
N ASP A 105 18.28 11.55 17.63
CA ASP A 105 18.82 11.82 16.32
C ASP A 105 18.94 10.52 15.51
N TYR A 106 19.22 10.64 14.21
CA TYR A 106 19.42 9.50 13.33
C TYR A 106 20.85 8.98 13.39
N ALA A 107 20.99 7.66 13.48
CA ALA A 107 22.26 6.95 13.38
C ALA A 107 22.21 5.89 12.27
N GLU A 108 23.35 5.51 11.72
CA GLU A 108 23.42 4.34 10.84
C GLU A 108 22.97 3.09 11.61
N TYR A 109 22.29 2.19 10.91
CA TYR A 109 21.94 0.88 11.47
C TYR A 109 22.78 -0.20 10.82
N ASP A 110 23.59 -0.88 11.62
CA ASP A 110 24.38 -2.04 11.21
C ASP A 110 23.79 -3.29 11.87
N PRO A 111 23.24 -4.26 11.07
CA PRO A 111 22.74 -5.51 11.63
C PRO A 111 23.76 -6.35 12.40
N SER A 112 25.06 -6.15 12.11
CA SER A 112 26.14 -6.85 12.82
C SER A 112 26.49 -6.23 14.18
N ASN A 113 26.14 -4.96 14.39
CA ASN A 113 26.30 -4.23 15.65
C ASN A 113 25.05 -3.36 15.96
N PRO A 114 23.89 -3.99 16.21
CA PRO A 114 22.61 -3.29 16.23
C PRO A 114 22.45 -2.27 17.37
N SER A 115 23.21 -2.39 18.43
CA SER A 115 23.18 -1.46 19.55
C SER A 115 23.97 -0.17 19.34
N ASP A 116 24.79 -0.11 18.29
CA ASP A 116 25.62 1.05 18.01
C ASP A 116 24.80 2.18 17.39
N VAL A 117 24.78 3.32 18.06
CA VAL A 117 24.13 4.57 17.61
C VAL A 117 25.16 5.71 17.49
N SER A 118 26.46 5.39 17.55
CA SER A 118 27.53 6.40 17.56
C SER A 118 27.78 7.06 16.20
N LYS A 119 27.39 6.37 15.11
CA LYS A 119 27.62 6.84 13.75
C LYS A 119 26.44 7.62 13.24
N ALA A 120 26.58 8.95 13.27
CA ALA A 120 25.50 9.86 12.85
C ALA A 120 25.07 9.61 11.40
N SER A 121 23.77 9.75 11.15
CA SER A 121 23.16 9.64 9.84
C SER A 121 22.01 10.65 9.70
N SER A 122 21.24 10.57 8.62
CA SER A 122 20.05 11.39 8.40
C SER A 122 18.98 10.61 7.65
N LEU A 123 17.74 11.01 7.83
CA LEU A 123 16.61 10.59 7.02
C LEU A 123 15.87 11.84 6.56
N ASP A 124 15.91 12.14 5.28
CA ASP A 124 15.34 13.37 4.73
C ASP A 124 14.40 13.11 3.55
N ALA A 125 13.89 14.19 2.96
CA ALA A 125 12.89 14.08 1.89
C ALA A 125 13.38 13.32 0.66
N SER A 126 14.69 13.26 0.41
CA SER A 126 15.30 12.53 -0.71
C SER A 126 15.29 11.02 -0.50
N ASP A 127 15.12 10.54 0.75
CA ASP A 127 15.04 9.13 1.10
C ASP A 127 13.61 8.56 0.94
N ARG A 128 12.63 9.40 0.60
CA ARG A 128 11.27 8.93 0.33
C ARG A 128 11.22 8.12 -0.95
N LYS A 129 10.45 7.03 -0.93
CA LYS A 129 10.30 6.06 -2.04
C LYS A 129 8.85 5.92 -2.46
N VAL A 130 8.64 5.45 -3.70
CA VAL A 130 7.35 4.95 -4.14
C VAL A 130 7.11 3.60 -3.46
N LEU A 131 6.13 3.56 -2.56
CA LEU A 131 5.81 2.39 -1.76
C LEU A 131 4.84 1.44 -2.45
N GLY A 132 4.18 1.89 -3.51
CA GLY A 132 3.30 1.10 -4.36
C GLY A 132 2.13 1.89 -4.93
N SER A 133 1.40 1.25 -5.84
CA SER A 133 0.21 1.83 -6.46
C SER A 133 -0.97 1.88 -5.48
N SER A 134 -1.72 2.97 -5.49
CA SER A 134 -3.03 3.07 -4.83
C SER A 134 -4.15 2.41 -5.65
N MET A 135 -3.92 2.14 -6.94
CA MET A 135 -4.90 1.56 -7.87
C MET A 135 -4.72 0.06 -7.97
N PRO A 136 -5.80 -0.75 -7.91
CA PRO A 136 -5.73 -2.18 -8.16
C PRO A 136 -5.13 -2.48 -9.54
N THR A 137 -4.27 -3.50 -9.61
CA THR A 137 -3.69 -3.98 -10.87
C THR A 137 -4.48 -5.14 -11.48
N TRP A 138 -5.36 -5.75 -10.70
CA TRP A 138 -6.29 -6.77 -11.14
C TRP A 138 -7.59 -6.72 -10.32
N TYR A 139 -8.68 -7.06 -10.96
CA TYR A 139 -10.00 -7.13 -10.33
C TYR A 139 -10.94 -8.03 -11.15
N GLY A 140 -12.00 -8.47 -10.52
CA GLY A 140 -12.98 -9.30 -11.19
C GLY A 140 -14.19 -9.60 -10.35
N GLY A 141 -15.04 -10.44 -10.94
CA GLY A 141 -16.25 -10.94 -10.31
C GLY A 141 -16.54 -12.37 -10.75
N TRP A 142 -17.17 -13.10 -9.87
CA TRP A 142 -17.66 -14.45 -10.14
C TRP A 142 -19.07 -14.61 -9.62
N ASN A 143 -20.02 -14.72 -10.53
CA ASN A 143 -21.43 -14.91 -10.23
C ASN A 143 -21.85 -16.34 -10.54
N ASN A 144 -22.58 -16.96 -9.61
CA ASN A 144 -23.17 -18.27 -9.78
C ASN A 144 -24.66 -18.20 -9.48
N THR A 145 -25.45 -18.68 -10.39
CA THR A 145 -26.89 -18.83 -10.21
C THR A 145 -27.23 -20.31 -10.31
N VAL A 146 -27.75 -20.86 -9.23
CA VAL A 146 -28.16 -22.26 -9.14
C VAL A 146 -29.66 -22.33 -8.86
N SER A 147 -30.40 -22.97 -9.71
CA SER A 147 -31.84 -23.25 -9.53
C SER A 147 -32.03 -24.73 -9.34
N TYR A 148 -32.81 -25.09 -8.35
CA TYR A 148 -33.30 -26.46 -8.14
C TYR A 148 -34.80 -26.46 -7.88
N LYS A 149 -35.58 -26.95 -8.82
CA LYS A 149 -37.05 -26.91 -8.78
C LYS A 149 -37.56 -25.47 -8.54
N ASN A 150 -38.09 -25.20 -7.35
CA ASN A 150 -38.66 -23.88 -6.96
C ASN A 150 -37.68 -23.04 -6.11
N PHE A 151 -36.45 -23.48 -5.97
CA PHE A 151 -35.43 -22.78 -5.19
C PHE A 151 -34.37 -22.18 -6.12
N ASP A 152 -34.06 -20.92 -5.90
CA ASP A 152 -32.99 -20.18 -6.60
C ASP A 152 -31.96 -19.67 -5.59
N LEU A 153 -30.69 -19.88 -5.90
CA LEU A 153 -29.57 -19.35 -5.15
C LEU A 153 -28.67 -18.55 -6.11
N ASN A 154 -28.42 -17.29 -5.78
CA ASN A 154 -27.41 -16.48 -6.47
C ASN A 154 -26.29 -16.12 -5.50
N VAL A 155 -25.05 -16.39 -5.89
CA VAL A 155 -23.85 -16.07 -5.10
C VAL A 155 -22.88 -15.28 -5.99
N PHE A 156 -22.56 -14.08 -5.54
CA PHE A 156 -21.62 -13.19 -6.22
C PHE A 156 -20.38 -12.93 -5.37
N PHE A 157 -19.21 -13.19 -5.94
CA PHE A 157 -17.91 -12.82 -5.37
C PHE A 157 -17.32 -11.69 -6.18
N ARG A 158 -16.81 -10.67 -5.49
CA ARG A 158 -15.99 -9.61 -6.06
C ARG A 158 -14.61 -9.66 -5.44
N PHE A 159 -13.58 -9.52 -6.25
CA PHE A 159 -12.20 -9.53 -5.81
C PHE A 159 -11.38 -8.47 -6.55
N SER A 160 -10.36 -7.95 -5.87
CA SER A 160 -9.39 -7.01 -6.45
C SER A 160 -8.10 -7.04 -5.63
N GLY A 161 -6.98 -6.63 -6.24
CA GLY A 161 -5.71 -6.60 -5.53
C GLY A 161 -4.59 -5.96 -6.34
N GLY A 162 -3.37 -6.07 -5.81
CA GLY A 162 -2.18 -5.44 -6.36
C GLY A 162 -2.04 -3.96 -6.03
N ASN A 163 -2.92 -3.41 -5.17
CA ASN A 163 -2.81 -2.04 -4.66
C ASN A 163 -2.41 -2.02 -3.19
N LYS A 164 -1.94 -0.86 -2.75
CA LYS A 164 -1.72 -0.54 -1.35
C LYS A 164 -2.66 0.57 -0.91
N ILE A 165 -3.05 0.56 0.36
CA ILE A 165 -3.96 1.55 0.94
C ILE A 165 -3.30 2.12 2.19
N MET A 166 -3.32 3.44 2.30
CA MET A 166 -2.94 4.11 3.55
C MET A 166 -4.04 3.91 4.60
N ASN A 167 -3.72 3.23 5.69
CA ASN A 167 -4.65 3.06 6.81
C ASN A 167 -4.44 4.20 7.82
N ALA A 168 -5.09 5.34 7.56
CA ALA A 168 -4.99 6.51 8.41
C ALA A 168 -5.56 6.28 9.82
N SER A 169 -6.59 5.45 9.95
CA SER A 169 -7.16 5.10 11.26
C SER A 169 -6.18 4.32 12.12
N ARG A 170 -5.43 3.39 11.51
CA ARG A 170 -4.37 2.66 12.22
C ARG A 170 -3.26 3.60 12.66
N GLN A 171 -2.84 4.52 11.78
CA GLN A 171 -1.79 5.48 12.09
C GLN A 171 -2.19 6.43 13.22
N SER A 172 -3.39 7.00 13.18
CA SER A 172 -3.78 8.12 14.05
C SER A 172 -4.49 7.71 15.34
N ALA A 173 -5.13 6.55 15.37
CA ALA A 173 -6.01 6.19 16.48
C ALA A 173 -5.69 4.81 17.10
N LEU A 174 -5.15 3.86 16.31
CA LEU A 174 -4.98 2.49 16.81
C LEU A 174 -3.53 2.15 17.21
N PHE A 175 -2.56 2.96 16.81
CA PHE A 175 -1.15 2.60 16.92
C PHE A 175 -0.21 3.75 17.31
N ASN A 176 -0.71 4.84 17.85
CA ASN A 176 0.12 6.02 18.18
C ASN A 176 0.55 6.10 19.66
N MET A 177 0.09 5.16 20.50
CA MET A 177 0.37 5.12 21.94
C MET A 177 0.00 6.43 22.68
N ASP A 178 -0.97 7.16 22.16
CA ASP A 178 -1.52 8.36 22.76
C ASP A 178 -2.52 8.02 23.89
N PHE A 179 -3.09 9.03 24.56
CA PHE A 179 -4.13 8.90 25.60
C PHE A 179 -5.45 8.30 25.09
N SER A 180 -5.59 8.13 23.78
CA SER A 180 -6.73 7.48 23.14
C SER A 180 -6.69 5.94 23.31
N ASN A 181 -7.81 5.28 23.10
CA ASN A 181 -7.85 3.82 23.04
C ASN A 181 -7.06 3.32 21.82
N ASN A 182 -6.09 2.47 22.08
CA ASN A 182 -5.29 1.83 21.04
C ASN A 182 -5.88 0.47 20.62
N GLY A 183 -5.55 0.01 19.44
CA GLY A 183 -5.85 -1.35 19.00
C GLY A 183 -5.00 -2.40 19.75
N THR A 184 -5.48 -3.64 19.78
CA THR A 184 -4.76 -4.75 20.47
C THR A 184 -3.39 -5.04 19.86
N GLU A 185 -3.13 -4.62 18.62
CA GLU A 185 -1.82 -4.76 17.96
C GLU A 185 -0.69 -4.08 18.73
N ILE A 186 -1.00 -3.06 19.56
CA ILE A 186 -0.01 -2.36 20.39
C ILE A 186 0.63 -3.28 21.43
N LEU A 187 -0.02 -4.39 21.77
CA LEU A 187 0.52 -5.39 22.70
C LEU A 187 1.73 -6.13 22.13
N GLY A 188 1.85 -6.18 20.79
CA GLY A 188 3.00 -6.73 20.08
C GLY A 188 4.14 -5.72 19.86
N ARG A 189 4.18 -4.58 20.57
CA ARG A 189 5.28 -3.62 20.49
C ARG A 189 6.54 -4.14 21.15
N TRP A 190 7.67 -3.61 20.76
CA TRP A 190 8.92 -3.82 21.46
C TRP A 190 8.81 -3.34 22.94
N ILE A 191 9.32 -4.11 23.88
CA ILE A 191 9.33 -3.82 25.32
C ILE A 191 10.76 -3.85 25.85
N SER A 192 11.52 -4.88 25.49
CA SER A 192 12.94 -5.06 25.87
C SER A 192 13.63 -5.95 24.84
N PRO A 193 14.97 -6.09 24.87
CA PRO A 193 15.69 -7.05 24.03
C PRO A 193 15.23 -8.50 24.17
N GLU A 194 14.73 -8.90 25.34
CA GLU A 194 14.20 -10.23 25.60
C GLU A 194 12.73 -10.36 25.14
N GLN A 195 12.08 -9.24 24.83
CA GLN A 195 10.68 -9.14 24.38
C GLN A 195 10.57 -8.14 23.22
N PRO A 196 11.10 -8.49 22.05
CA PRO A 196 11.25 -7.55 20.91
C PRO A 196 9.94 -7.27 20.14
N GLY A 197 8.81 -7.90 20.50
CA GLY A 197 7.52 -7.73 19.84
C GLY A 197 7.21 -8.80 18.79
#